data_98393f59d42472c25db2d79a7f185163
#
_entry.id   98393f59d42472c25db2d79a7f185163
#
_cell.length_a   1.000
_cell.length_b   1.000
_cell.length_c   1.000
_cell.angle_alpha   90.00
_cell.angle_beta   90.00
_cell.angle_gamma   90.00
#
_symmetry.space_group_name_H-M   'P 1'
#
loop_
_entity.id
_entity.type
_entity.pdbx_description
1 polymer ?
#
loop_
_entity_poly.entity_id
_entity_poly.type
_entity_poly.pdbx_seq_one_letter_code
_entity_poly.pdbx_strand_id
1 'polypeptide(L)'
;SAVAQTNRSLDEGMEIMTQKQLGNCVACHELPGIQGTASNLGPSLKGVGAKLTRETLTQWVKDGRVLRPNTLMPPFGNSDGLQKLTDKRALLTDLQIQKVVETLMTWRSDPSQPLSGVASERPSIQAQSGNAFLSPAMLAMQNDPMANPISLWLDKGQALWASADPKASCAQCHGPLEKNKAFATQFPKWSSPLKKLINLEDQIVQCSERTSQPRKNLEDPDVLALSALLHQQSKNQTILLRPNATQKEEWQKELNAGAELFMQRMGRMNLACTHCHDQNIGKKMQADIISPGHPTGFPIFKMNWQSMGSIDRRIRACYSGVQADIPPAGSRELRQLELFLKMRAEGLSIEGPSLRR
;
A
#
# COMPACT_ATOMS: atom_id res chain seq x y z
N SER A 1 28.52 11.59 -33.72
CA SER A 1 27.78 11.21 -34.93
C SER A 1 26.29 11.02 -34.59
N ALA A 2 25.40 11.16 -35.56
CA ALA A 2 23.93 11.04 -35.35
C ALA A 2 23.53 9.68 -34.72
N VAL A 3 24.22 8.59 -35.06
CA VAL A 3 23.98 7.23 -34.50
C VAL A 3 24.29 7.20 -32.96
N ALA A 4 25.40 7.79 -32.55
CA ALA A 4 25.75 7.84 -31.12
C ALA A 4 24.75 8.68 -30.32
N GLN A 5 24.22 9.73 -30.92
CA GLN A 5 23.24 10.62 -30.30
C GLN A 5 21.86 9.94 -30.20
N THR A 6 21.46 9.16 -31.22
CA THR A 6 20.23 8.36 -31.20
C THR A 6 20.30 7.24 -30.15
N ASN A 7 21.38 6.49 -30.06
CA ASN A 7 21.54 5.44 -29.05
C ASN A 7 21.49 6.02 -27.62
N ARG A 8 22.16 7.16 -27.38
CA ARG A 8 22.12 7.83 -26.09
C ARG A 8 20.69 8.29 -25.72
N SER A 9 19.91 8.78 -26.66
CA SER A 9 18.51 9.19 -26.42
C SER A 9 17.63 8.00 -26.07
N LEU A 10 17.84 6.84 -26.70
CA LEU A 10 17.10 5.60 -26.39
C LEU A 10 17.46 5.06 -25.00
N ASP A 11 18.73 5.12 -24.60
CA ASP A 11 19.17 4.73 -23.26
C ASP A 11 18.55 5.65 -22.18
N GLU A 12 18.53 6.96 -22.43
CA GLU A 12 17.88 7.92 -21.54
C GLU A 12 16.35 7.71 -21.44
N GLY A 13 15.70 7.38 -22.56
CA GLY A 13 14.28 7.03 -22.57
C GLY A 13 13.99 5.79 -21.72
N MET A 14 14.80 4.74 -21.84
CA MET A 14 14.69 3.53 -21.01
C MET A 14 14.93 3.83 -19.53
N GLU A 15 15.92 4.66 -19.23
CA GLU A 15 16.20 5.10 -17.86
C GLU A 15 14.97 5.80 -17.22
N ILE A 16 14.37 6.75 -17.95
CA ILE A 16 13.15 7.44 -17.50
C ILE A 16 12.01 6.44 -17.24
N MET A 17 11.83 5.45 -18.11
CA MET A 17 10.75 4.46 -18.01
C MET A 17 10.95 3.44 -16.89
N THR A 18 12.16 3.25 -16.40
CA THR A 18 12.51 2.26 -15.38
C THR A 18 12.72 2.87 -13.99
N GLN A 19 13.14 4.12 -13.92
CA GLN A 19 13.41 4.78 -12.63
C GLN A 19 12.10 5.14 -11.90
N LYS A 20 12.02 4.73 -10.63
CA LYS A 20 10.85 4.93 -9.76
C LYS A 20 10.49 6.41 -9.54
N GLN A 21 11.49 7.29 -9.56
CA GLN A 21 11.34 8.73 -9.33
C GLN A 21 10.91 9.50 -10.60
N LEU A 22 10.98 8.85 -11.75
CA LEU A 22 10.62 9.39 -13.05
C LEU A 22 9.34 8.74 -13.58
N GLY A 23 9.37 8.19 -14.79
CA GLY A 23 8.19 7.60 -15.43
C GLY A 23 7.72 6.30 -14.77
N ASN A 24 8.65 5.46 -14.31
CA ASN A 24 8.36 4.16 -13.68
C ASN A 24 7.34 3.30 -14.46
N CYS A 25 7.41 3.32 -15.78
CA CYS A 25 6.45 2.65 -16.67
C CYS A 25 6.40 1.14 -16.43
N VAL A 26 7.54 0.56 -15.98
CA VAL A 26 7.66 -0.87 -15.61
C VAL A 26 6.74 -1.28 -14.46
N ALA A 27 6.27 -0.34 -13.65
CA ALA A 27 5.33 -0.64 -12.56
C ALA A 27 3.97 -1.13 -13.09
N CYS A 28 3.57 -0.66 -14.27
CA CYS A 28 2.26 -0.95 -14.85
C CYS A 28 2.33 -1.74 -16.16
N HIS A 29 3.38 -1.53 -16.95
CA HIS A 29 3.53 -2.07 -18.31
C HIS A 29 4.63 -3.12 -18.38
N GLU A 30 4.43 -4.11 -19.24
CA GLU A 30 5.51 -4.96 -19.75
C GLU A 30 6.30 -4.18 -20.80
N LEU A 31 7.63 -4.05 -20.60
CA LEU A 31 8.54 -3.38 -21.51
C LEU A 31 9.42 -4.40 -22.26
N PRO A 32 9.65 -4.22 -23.57
CA PRO A 32 10.62 -5.01 -24.31
C PRO A 32 12.02 -4.93 -23.69
N GLY A 33 12.72 -6.05 -23.61
CA GLY A 33 14.11 -6.12 -23.11
C GLY A 33 14.26 -6.12 -21.58
N ILE A 34 13.21 -5.89 -20.81
CA ILE A 34 13.24 -5.98 -19.35
C ILE A 34 12.72 -7.35 -18.91
N GLN A 35 13.62 -8.17 -18.34
CA GLN A 35 13.25 -9.48 -17.80
C GLN A 35 12.77 -9.37 -16.34
N GLY A 36 11.84 -10.24 -15.96
CA GLY A 36 11.41 -10.39 -14.55
C GLY A 36 10.32 -9.44 -14.08
N THR A 37 9.92 -8.44 -14.86
CA THR A 37 8.82 -7.52 -14.52
C THR A 37 7.63 -7.78 -15.44
N ALA A 38 6.82 -8.79 -15.12
CA ALA A 38 5.60 -9.09 -15.88
C ALA A 38 4.40 -8.27 -15.33
N SER A 39 4.57 -6.93 -15.21
CA SER A 39 3.45 -6.05 -14.85
C SER A 39 2.37 -6.12 -15.93
N ASN A 40 1.13 -6.24 -15.51
CA ASN A 40 -0.02 -6.31 -16.41
C ASN A 40 -1.19 -5.38 -15.98
N LEU A 41 -0.87 -4.37 -15.20
CA LEU A 41 -1.84 -3.33 -14.81
C LEU A 41 -2.21 -2.47 -16.02
N GLY A 42 -1.22 -2.10 -16.84
CA GLY A 42 -1.37 -1.50 -18.16
C GLY A 42 -1.11 -2.52 -19.29
N PRO A 43 -1.42 -2.17 -20.55
CA PRO A 43 -1.11 -3.02 -21.70
C PRO A 43 0.40 -3.21 -21.89
N SER A 44 0.78 -4.35 -22.48
CA SER A 44 2.16 -4.54 -22.93
C SER A 44 2.56 -3.47 -23.96
N LEU A 45 3.77 -2.93 -23.85
CA LEU A 45 4.29 -1.92 -24.79
C LEU A 45 5.03 -2.56 -25.97
N LYS A 46 5.04 -3.90 -26.09
CA LYS A 46 5.57 -4.60 -27.26
C LYS A 46 4.82 -4.17 -28.53
N GLY A 47 5.55 -3.71 -29.52
CA GLY A 47 4.98 -3.30 -30.80
C GLY A 47 4.19 -2.00 -30.78
N VAL A 48 4.22 -1.22 -29.71
CA VAL A 48 3.42 0.00 -29.55
C VAL A 48 3.74 1.05 -30.63
N GLY A 49 5.01 1.17 -31.02
CA GLY A 49 5.46 2.10 -32.07
C GLY A 49 5.00 1.74 -33.51
N ALA A 50 4.45 0.52 -33.70
CA ALA A 50 3.80 0.15 -34.95
C ALA A 50 2.29 0.44 -34.93
N LYS A 51 1.69 0.56 -33.72
CA LYS A 51 0.24 0.67 -33.53
C LYS A 51 -0.22 2.11 -33.31
N LEU A 52 0.62 2.97 -32.76
CA LEU A 52 0.29 4.36 -32.42
C LEU A 52 1.27 5.32 -33.10
N THR A 53 0.75 6.48 -33.49
CA THR A 53 1.59 7.55 -34.04
C THR A 53 2.40 8.24 -32.92
N ARG A 54 3.44 8.97 -33.31
CA ARG A 54 4.27 9.77 -32.39
C ARG A 54 3.41 10.77 -31.60
N GLU A 55 2.49 11.46 -32.26
CA GLU A 55 1.60 12.45 -31.67
C GLU A 55 0.69 11.82 -30.62
N THR A 56 0.11 10.65 -30.95
CA THR A 56 -0.75 9.90 -30.03
C THR A 56 0.03 9.42 -28.80
N LEU A 57 1.25 8.88 -28.99
CA LEU A 57 2.12 8.46 -27.89
C LEU A 57 2.53 9.66 -27.02
N THR A 58 2.88 10.78 -27.64
CA THR A 58 3.20 12.01 -26.91
C THR A 58 2.03 12.45 -26.03
N GLN A 59 0.81 12.44 -26.57
CA GLN A 59 -0.39 12.82 -25.82
C GLN A 59 -0.66 11.83 -24.67
N TRP A 60 -0.51 10.52 -24.90
CA TRP A 60 -0.65 9.52 -23.84
C TRP A 60 0.33 9.72 -22.70
N VAL A 61 1.60 9.97 -23.00
CA VAL A 61 2.63 10.17 -21.98
C VAL A 61 2.46 11.54 -21.31
N LYS A 62 2.18 12.60 -22.06
CA LYS A 62 2.03 13.94 -21.50
C LYS A 62 0.80 14.03 -20.59
N ASP A 63 -0.35 13.69 -21.12
CA ASP A 63 -1.62 13.67 -20.40
C ASP A 63 -2.65 12.79 -21.11
N GLY A 64 -2.69 11.52 -20.74
CA GLY A 64 -3.63 10.54 -21.30
C GLY A 64 -5.11 10.85 -21.01
N ARG A 65 -5.39 11.73 -20.03
CA ARG A 65 -6.79 12.14 -19.68
C ARG A 65 -7.48 12.87 -20.82
N VAL A 66 -6.72 13.53 -21.69
CA VAL A 66 -7.24 14.17 -22.92
C VAL A 66 -7.83 13.14 -23.87
N LEU A 67 -7.20 11.96 -23.98
CA LEU A 67 -7.67 10.87 -24.85
C LEU A 67 -8.71 9.97 -24.16
N ARG A 68 -8.54 9.76 -22.86
CA ARG A 68 -9.44 8.95 -22.03
C ARG A 68 -9.53 9.54 -20.60
N PRO A 69 -10.57 10.30 -20.28
CA PRO A 69 -10.68 11.02 -19.00
C PRO A 69 -10.53 10.16 -17.75
N ASN A 70 -10.97 8.89 -17.80
CA ASN A 70 -10.89 7.96 -16.67
C ASN A 70 -9.67 7.01 -16.71
N THR A 71 -8.68 7.31 -17.54
CA THR A 71 -7.47 6.48 -17.61
C THR A 71 -6.78 6.33 -16.27
N LEU A 72 -6.14 5.17 -16.06
CA LEU A 72 -5.21 4.94 -14.94
C LEU A 72 -3.78 5.42 -15.27
N MET A 73 -3.50 5.71 -16.54
CA MET A 73 -2.18 6.21 -16.93
C MET A 73 -1.98 7.61 -16.36
N PRO A 74 -0.91 7.85 -15.61
CA PRO A 74 -0.63 9.16 -15.01
C PRO A 74 -0.42 10.26 -16.05
N PRO A 75 -0.77 11.50 -15.74
CA PRO A 75 -0.46 12.66 -16.59
C PRO A 75 0.97 13.16 -16.31
N PHE A 76 1.98 12.51 -16.89
CA PHE A 76 3.39 12.76 -16.55
C PHE A 76 3.86 14.19 -16.85
N GLY A 77 3.30 14.81 -17.88
CA GLY A 77 3.64 16.17 -18.30
C GLY A 77 2.64 17.25 -17.86
N ASN A 78 1.66 16.91 -17.03
CA ASN A 78 0.63 17.86 -16.58
C ASN A 78 0.21 17.57 -15.13
N SER A 79 0.18 18.58 -14.29
CA SER A 79 -0.25 18.46 -12.89
C SER A 79 -1.59 19.15 -12.60
N ASP A 80 -2.26 19.69 -13.61
CA ASP A 80 -3.53 20.41 -13.43
C ASP A 80 -4.63 19.46 -12.95
N GLY A 81 -5.38 19.92 -11.94
CA GLY A 81 -6.47 19.16 -11.33
C GLY A 81 -6.02 18.02 -10.39
N LEU A 82 -4.71 17.78 -10.22
CA LEU A 82 -4.22 16.77 -9.28
C LEU A 82 -4.42 17.22 -7.83
N GLN A 83 -4.84 16.27 -6.99
CA GLN A 83 -5.14 16.51 -5.58
C GLN A 83 -4.05 15.94 -4.67
N LYS A 84 -4.01 16.38 -3.40
CA LYS A 84 -2.99 15.99 -2.41
C LYS A 84 -1.57 16.11 -2.98
N LEU A 85 -1.29 17.26 -3.56
CA LEU A 85 -0.03 17.56 -4.22
C LEU A 85 0.31 19.04 -4.02
N THR A 86 1.22 19.32 -3.11
CA THR A 86 1.72 20.68 -2.83
C THR A 86 2.63 21.16 -3.96
N ASP A 87 3.56 20.29 -4.41
CA ASP A 87 4.42 20.58 -5.54
C ASP A 87 3.71 20.31 -6.86
N LYS A 88 3.25 21.38 -7.52
CA LYS A 88 2.48 21.32 -8.77
C LYS A 88 3.33 21.14 -10.04
N ARG A 89 4.63 20.85 -9.92
CA ARG A 89 5.46 20.58 -11.11
C ARG A 89 5.04 19.27 -11.77
N ALA A 90 5.04 19.25 -13.10
CA ALA A 90 4.90 18.02 -13.86
C ALA A 90 6.02 17.03 -13.49
N LEU A 91 5.73 15.72 -13.56
CA LEU A 91 6.72 14.68 -13.23
C LEU A 91 7.82 14.60 -14.28
N LEU A 92 7.47 14.71 -15.55
CA LEU A 92 8.40 14.71 -16.68
C LEU A 92 8.36 16.05 -17.43
N THR A 93 9.52 16.50 -17.85
CA THR A 93 9.65 17.63 -18.78
C THR A 93 9.27 17.22 -20.20
N ASP A 94 8.97 18.19 -21.07
CA ASP A 94 8.68 17.91 -22.48
C ASP A 94 9.85 17.17 -23.18
N LEU A 95 11.10 17.49 -22.83
CA LEU A 95 12.28 16.80 -23.35
C LEU A 95 12.33 15.33 -22.90
N GLN A 96 12.02 15.06 -21.64
CA GLN A 96 11.95 13.68 -21.11
C GLN A 96 10.83 12.89 -21.78
N ILE A 97 9.67 13.51 -22.00
CA ILE A 97 8.55 12.91 -22.74
C ILE A 97 8.98 12.57 -24.16
N GLN A 98 9.66 13.48 -24.85
CA GLN A 98 10.20 13.23 -26.17
C GLN A 98 11.10 12.00 -26.22
N LYS A 99 12.05 11.86 -25.27
CA LYS A 99 12.95 10.70 -25.20
C LYS A 99 12.21 9.38 -24.96
N VAL A 100 11.20 9.39 -24.07
CA VAL A 100 10.32 8.25 -23.86
C VAL A 100 9.62 7.86 -25.17
N VAL A 101 9.03 8.83 -25.87
CA VAL A 101 8.31 8.59 -27.13
C VAL A 101 9.26 8.09 -28.23
N GLU A 102 10.46 8.62 -28.33
CA GLU A 102 11.48 8.11 -29.26
C GLU A 102 11.77 6.63 -29.01
N THR A 103 11.94 6.22 -27.75
CA THR A 103 12.12 4.81 -27.39
C THR A 103 10.89 3.99 -27.75
N LEU A 104 9.68 4.42 -27.41
CA LEU A 104 8.43 3.73 -27.76
C LEU A 104 8.26 3.54 -29.25
N MET A 105 8.67 4.51 -30.07
CA MET A 105 8.60 4.43 -31.53
C MET A 105 9.53 3.37 -32.15
N THR A 106 10.58 2.96 -31.43
CA THR A 106 11.48 1.87 -31.89
C THR A 106 10.86 0.48 -31.73
N TRP A 107 9.89 0.32 -30.85
CA TRP A 107 9.24 -0.96 -30.56
C TRP A 107 8.18 -1.30 -31.60
N ARG A 108 8.63 -1.77 -32.78
CA ARG A 108 7.78 -2.03 -33.95
C ARG A 108 7.50 -3.51 -34.22
N SER A 109 8.20 -4.42 -33.55
CA SER A 109 8.03 -5.86 -33.76
C SER A 109 6.88 -6.38 -32.89
N ASP A 110 5.85 -6.71 -33.47
CA ASP A 110 4.74 -7.65 -33.32
C ASP A 110 3.38 -7.02 -33.73
N PRO A 111 3.03 -7.05 -35.03
CA PRO A 111 1.72 -6.56 -35.47
C PRO A 111 0.56 -7.51 -35.11
N SER A 112 0.85 -8.72 -34.59
CA SER A 112 -0.16 -9.78 -34.43
C SER A 112 -0.86 -9.80 -33.09
N GLN A 113 -0.38 -9.07 -32.07
CA GLN A 113 -1.08 -8.98 -30.79
C GLN A 113 -1.92 -7.71 -30.71
N PRO A 114 -3.25 -7.82 -30.53
CA PRO A 114 -4.04 -6.66 -30.18
C PRO A 114 -3.47 -6.01 -28.93
N LEU A 115 -3.51 -4.69 -28.82
CA LEU A 115 -3.39 -4.03 -27.51
C LEU A 115 -4.57 -4.57 -26.68
N SER A 116 -4.33 -5.69 -26.02
CA SER A 116 -5.32 -6.31 -25.18
C SER A 116 -5.59 -5.35 -24.02
N GLY A 117 -6.52 -4.46 -24.24
CA GLY A 117 -7.34 -3.96 -23.17
C GLY A 117 -8.10 -5.17 -22.65
N VAL A 118 -7.49 -5.90 -21.74
CA VAL A 118 -8.18 -6.98 -21.03
C VAL A 118 -9.30 -6.29 -20.27
N ALA A 119 -10.52 -6.35 -20.81
CA ALA A 119 -11.69 -6.32 -19.98
C ALA A 119 -11.57 -7.57 -19.10
N SER A 120 -10.84 -7.46 -17.99
CA SER A 120 -10.90 -8.48 -16.97
C SER A 120 -12.35 -8.48 -16.48
N GLU A 121 -13.02 -9.59 -16.59
CA GLU A 121 -14.19 -9.85 -15.75
C GLU A 121 -13.81 -9.36 -14.35
N ARG A 122 -14.62 -8.46 -13.79
CA ARG A 122 -14.39 -7.99 -12.43
C ARG A 122 -14.41 -9.23 -11.56
N PRO A 123 -13.28 -9.64 -10.94
CA PRO A 123 -13.38 -10.71 -9.96
C PRO A 123 -14.40 -10.24 -8.95
N SER A 124 -15.39 -11.08 -8.65
CA SER A 124 -16.27 -10.82 -7.52
C SER A 124 -15.37 -10.49 -6.35
N ILE A 125 -15.59 -9.37 -5.66
CA ILE A 125 -14.86 -9.01 -4.45
C ILE A 125 -15.27 -10.04 -3.41
N GLN A 126 -14.72 -11.25 -3.53
CA GLN A 126 -14.79 -12.21 -2.45
C GLN A 126 -13.90 -11.66 -1.34
N ALA A 127 -14.41 -11.69 -0.14
CA ALA A 127 -13.68 -11.34 1.06
C ALA A 127 -12.49 -12.28 1.22
N GLN A 128 -11.37 -11.95 0.55
CA GLN A 128 -10.14 -12.73 0.56
C GLN A 128 -9.11 -12.04 1.45
N SER A 129 -8.45 -12.85 2.24
CA SER A 129 -7.38 -12.39 3.12
C SER A 129 -6.12 -12.02 2.35
N GLY A 130 -5.26 -11.19 2.96
CA GLY A 130 -3.98 -10.84 2.38
C GLY A 130 -3.03 -12.04 2.16
N ASN A 131 -3.18 -13.12 2.93
CA ASN A 131 -2.36 -14.34 2.78
C ASN A 131 -2.68 -15.11 1.50
N ALA A 132 -3.90 -15.01 0.95
CA ALA A 132 -4.26 -15.63 -0.32
C ALA A 132 -3.46 -15.09 -1.52
N PHE A 133 -2.80 -13.95 -1.36
CA PHE A 133 -2.01 -13.28 -2.40
C PHE A 133 -0.48 -13.44 -2.18
N LEU A 134 -0.06 -14.21 -1.18
CA LEU A 134 1.35 -14.52 -0.98
C LEU A 134 1.84 -15.58 -1.97
N SER A 135 3.10 -15.48 -2.37
CA SER A 135 3.75 -16.58 -3.08
C SER A 135 3.88 -17.81 -2.20
N PRO A 136 3.90 -19.04 -2.77
CA PRO A 136 4.11 -20.25 -1.99
C PRO A 136 5.37 -20.20 -1.10
N ALA A 137 6.46 -19.60 -1.61
CA ALA A 137 7.71 -19.45 -0.84
C ALA A 137 7.54 -18.51 0.37
N MET A 138 6.83 -17.39 0.20
CA MET A 138 6.55 -16.48 1.32
C MET A 138 5.63 -17.13 2.36
N LEU A 139 4.64 -17.89 1.91
CA LEU A 139 3.73 -18.60 2.82
C LEU A 139 4.47 -19.71 3.58
N ALA A 140 5.36 -20.46 2.92
CA ALA A 140 6.21 -21.45 3.58
C ALA A 140 7.11 -20.82 4.65
N MET A 141 7.79 -19.72 4.33
CA MET A 141 8.60 -18.96 5.28
C MET A 141 7.78 -18.43 6.47
N GLN A 142 6.57 -17.92 6.21
CA GLN A 142 5.67 -17.43 7.26
C GLN A 142 5.27 -18.53 8.24
N ASN A 143 5.11 -19.76 7.75
CA ASN A 143 4.67 -20.91 8.55
C ASN A 143 5.82 -21.67 9.22
N ASP A 144 7.07 -21.35 8.90
CA ASP A 144 8.25 -21.95 9.50
C ASP A 144 8.76 -21.09 10.68
N PRO A 145 8.62 -21.55 11.93
CA PRO A 145 9.04 -20.77 13.10
C PRO A 145 10.54 -20.40 13.11
N MET A 146 11.39 -21.20 12.44
CA MET A 146 12.84 -20.97 12.37
C MET A 146 13.22 -19.98 11.29
N ALA A 147 12.48 -19.96 10.17
CA ALA A 147 12.74 -19.06 9.04
C ALA A 147 11.98 -17.73 9.15
N ASN A 148 10.93 -17.69 9.98
CA ASN A 148 10.07 -16.50 10.11
C ASN A 148 10.71 -15.45 11.02
N PRO A 149 11.16 -14.29 10.49
CA PRO A 149 11.77 -13.24 11.30
C PRO A 149 10.82 -12.59 12.31
N ILE A 150 9.51 -12.81 12.20
CA ILE A 150 8.50 -12.32 13.16
C ILE A 150 8.70 -12.97 14.54
N SER A 151 9.26 -14.16 14.63
CA SER A 151 9.50 -14.86 15.90
C SER A 151 10.26 -13.98 16.90
N LEU A 152 11.30 -13.28 16.46
CA LEU A 152 12.08 -12.38 17.31
C LEU A 152 11.25 -11.18 17.85
N TRP A 153 10.29 -10.72 17.07
CA TRP A 153 9.38 -9.64 17.49
C TRP A 153 8.36 -10.13 18.52
N LEU A 154 7.88 -11.35 18.36
CA LEU A 154 6.98 -11.99 19.34
C LEU A 154 7.69 -12.24 20.67
N ASP A 155 8.93 -12.74 20.66
CA ASP A 155 9.74 -12.93 21.86
C ASP A 155 9.98 -11.60 22.57
N LYS A 156 10.32 -10.55 21.83
CA LYS A 156 10.45 -9.21 22.39
C LYS A 156 9.14 -8.70 22.99
N GLY A 157 8.02 -8.87 22.28
CA GLY A 157 6.69 -8.50 22.77
C GLY A 157 6.32 -9.22 24.06
N GLN A 158 6.61 -10.52 24.13
CA GLN A 158 6.38 -11.32 25.33
C GLN A 158 7.22 -10.84 26.53
N ALA A 159 8.48 -10.51 26.31
CA ALA A 159 9.35 -9.96 27.33
C ALA A 159 8.86 -8.60 27.85
N LEU A 160 8.35 -7.74 26.97
CA LEU A 160 7.77 -6.46 27.32
C LEU A 160 6.44 -6.61 28.08
N TRP A 161 5.58 -7.56 27.66
CA TRP A 161 4.31 -7.85 28.31
C TRP A 161 4.49 -8.27 29.76
N ALA A 162 5.41 -9.21 29.99
CA ALA A 162 5.71 -9.83 31.29
C ALA A 162 6.93 -9.22 31.98
N SER A 163 7.27 -7.96 31.72
CA SER A 163 8.43 -7.29 32.29
C SER A 163 8.53 -7.51 33.81
N ALA A 164 9.72 -7.80 34.28
CA ALA A 164 10.01 -7.93 35.71
C ALA A 164 9.88 -6.57 36.47
N ASP A 165 10.01 -5.45 35.76
CA ASP A 165 9.70 -4.13 36.33
C ASP A 165 8.18 -3.93 36.35
N PRO A 166 7.54 -3.91 37.54
CA PRO A 166 6.09 -3.73 37.65
C PRO A 166 5.59 -2.42 37.03
N LYS A 167 6.46 -1.39 36.97
CA LYS A 167 6.12 -0.10 36.36
C LYS A 167 6.21 -0.09 34.84
N ALA A 168 6.79 -1.16 34.25
CA ALA A 168 6.91 -1.32 32.80
C ALA A 168 6.09 -2.51 32.27
N SER A 169 5.53 -3.35 33.14
CA SER A 169 4.80 -4.56 32.78
C SER A 169 3.36 -4.27 32.33
N CYS A 170 2.99 -4.72 31.15
CA CYS A 170 1.59 -4.68 30.69
C CYS A 170 0.72 -5.66 31.49
N ALA A 171 1.27 -6.81 31.86
CA ALA A 171 0.58 -7.85 32.64
C ALA A 171 0.13 -7.37 34.01
N GLN A 172 0.79 -6.36 34.59
CA GLN A 172 0.41 -5.78 35.87
C GLN A 172 -1.03 -5.22 35.86
N CYS A 173 -1.44 -4.63 34.74
CA CYS A 173 -2.79 -4.05 34.60
C CYS A 173 -3.73 -4.97 33.82
N HIS A 174 -3.22 -5.70 32.81
CA HIS A 174 -4.02 -6.50 31.90
C HIS A 174 -4.06 -7.99 32.23
N GLY A 175 -3.27 -8.43 33.20
CA GLY A 175 -3.15 -9.84 33.60
C GLY A 175 -2.44 -10.72 32.55
N PRO A 176 -2.66 -12.03 32.60
CA PRO A 176 -2.06 -12.97 31.66
C PRO A 176 -2.49 -12.69 30.24
N LEU A 177 -1.56 -12.86 29.28
CA LEU A 177 -1.78 -12.57 27.85
C LEU A 177 -2.98 -13.37 27.29
N GLU A 178 -3.18 -14.59 27.75
CA GLU A 178 -4.23 -15.50 27.28
C GLU A 178 -5.65 -14.97 27.53
N LYS A 179 -5.83 -14.02 28.44
CA LYS A 179 -7.10 -13.36 28.69
C LYS A 179 -7.44 -12.27 27.67
N ASN A 180 -6.49 -11.93 26.79
CA ASN A 180 -6.60 -10.81 25.86
C ASN A 180 -6.76 -11.29 24.39
N LYS A 181 -7.40 -12.45 24.17
CA LYS A 181 -7.49 -13.12 22.84
C LYS A 181 -8.16 -12.29 21.74
N ALA A 182 -9.07 -11.40 22.05
CA ALA A 182 -9.79 -10.62 21.05
C ALA A 182 -9.39 -9.13 21.05
N PHE A 183 -8.30 -8.78 21.73
CA PHE A 183 -7.98 -7.37 21.98
C PHE A 183 -7.74 -6.60 20.68
N ALA A 184 -6.99 -7.16 19.74
CA ALA A 184 -6.67 -6.49 18.47
C ALA A 184 -7.87 -6.37 17.51
N THR A 185 -8.95 -7.17 17.71
CA THR A 185 -10.13 -7.09 16.85
C THR A 185 -10.96 -5.82 17.06
N GLN A 186 -10.74 -5.10 18.16
CA GLN A 186 -11.52 -3.94 18.56
C GLN A 186 -11.01 -2.63 17.95
N PHE A 187 -9.89 -2.64 17.26
CA PHE A 187 -9.24 -1.45 16.72
C PHE A 187 -9.33 -1.38 15.18
N PRO A 188 -9.43 -0.14 14.64
CA PRO A 188 -9.48 1.14 15.35
C PRO A 188 -10.82 1.36 16.06
N LYS A 189 -10.81 2.14 17.14
CA LYS A 189 -11.99 2.50 17.92
C LYS A 189 -12.03 3.99 18.24
N TRP A 190 -13.23 4.50 18.55
CA TRP A 190 -13.38 5.85 19.05
C TRP A 190 -12.93 5.95 20.51
N SER A 191 -12.06 6.91 20.79
CA SER A 191 -11.64 7.24 22.15
C SER A 191 -12.42 8.46 22.64
N SER A 192 -13.37 8.29 23.57
CA SER A 192 -14.15 9.40 24.14
C SER A 192 -13.28 10.42 24.88
N PRO A 193 -12.26 10.01 25.68
CA PRO A 193 -11.37 10.98 26.33
C PRO A 193 -10.57 11.83 25.35
N LEU A 194 -10.13 11.25 24.23
CA LEU A 194 -9.32 11.93 23.21
C LEU A 194 -10.15 12.55 22.09
N LYS A 195 -11.46 12.26 22.02
CA LYS A 195 -12.40 12.69 20.97
C LYS A 195 -11.86 12.41 19.56
N LYS A 196 -11.28 11.23 19.34
CA LYS A 196 -10.72 10.79 18.07
C LYS A 196 -10.70 9.27 17.92
N LEU A 197 -10.52 8.81 16.69
CA LEU A 197 -10.17 7.43 16.42
C LEU A 197 -8.74 7.14 16.87
N ILE A 198 -8.55 5.98 17.49
CA ILE A 198 -7.24 5.43 17.87
C ILE A 198 -7.11 3.99 17.36
N ASN A 199 -5.92 3.60 16.97
CA ASN A 199 -5.60 2.20 16.70
C ASN A 199 -4.88 1.55 17.87
N LEU A 200 -4.42 0.30 17.69
CA LEU A 200 -3.76 -0.45 18.74
C LEU A 200 -2.40 0.17 19.13
N GLU A 201 -1.64 0.63 18.16
CA GLU A 201 -0.36 1.31 18.39
C GLU A 201 -0.55 2.63 19.18
N ASP A 202 -1.57 3.44 18.85
CA ASP A 202 -1.93 4.62 19.64
C ASP A 202 -2.25 4.25 21.10
N GLN A 203 -3.01 3.16 21.30
CA GLN A 203 -3.35 2.68 22.63
C GLN A 203 -2.12 2.23 23.42
N ILE A 204 -1.18 1.53 22.78
CA ILE A 204 0.08 1.08 23.39
C ILE A 204 0.92 2.30 23.79
N VAL A 205 1.08 3.27 22.89
CA VAL A 205 1.81 4.52 23.17
C VAL A 205 1.19 5.23 24.37
N GLN A 206 -0.13 5.42 24.39
CA GLN A 206 -0.86 6.07 25.48
C GLN A 206 -0.71 5.32 26.81
N CYS A 207 -0.79 3.98 26.78
CA CYS A 207 -0.56 3.18 27.99
C CYS A 207 0.88 3.32 28.50
N SER A 208 1.87 3.41 27.59
CA SER A 208 3.27 3.55 27.96
C SER A 208 3.59 4.83 28.73
N GLU A 209 2.79 5.88 28.56
CA GLU A 209 2.94 7.14 29.31
C GLU A 209 2.77 6.96 30.84
N ARG A 210 2.09 5.87 31.23
CA ARG A 210 1.88 5.49 32.66
C ARG A 210 2.98 4.61 33.20
N THR A 211 3.96 4.27 32.36
CA THR A 211 5.08 3.40 32.71
C THR A 211 6.35 4.19 32.97
N SER A 212 7.38 3.52 33.49
CA SER A 212 8.73 4.07 33.63
C SER A 212 9.45 4.29 32.30
N GLN A 213 8.87 3.78 31.18
CA GLN A 213 9.47 3.81 29.85
C GLN A 213 8.44 4.32 28.81
N PRO A 214 8.09 5.61 28.82
CA PRO A 214 7.12 6.17 27.88
C PRO A 214 7.66 6.13 26.45
N ARG A 215 6.82 5.66 25.50
CA ARG A 215 7.09 5.61 24.08
C ARG A 215 6.28 6.69 23.39
N LYS A 216 6.86 7.33 22.37
CA LYS A 216 6.21 8.45 21.67
C LYS A 216 5.99 8.18 20.20
N ASN A 217 6.61 7.14 19.63
CA ASN A 217 6.57 6.86 18.22
C ASN A 217 5.77 5.57 17.96
N LEU A 218 4.79 5.63 17.06
CA LEU A 218 3.97 4.48 16.65
C LEU A 218 4.77 3.38 15.96
N GLU A 219 5.91 3.73 15.35
CA GLU A 219 6.85 2.80 14.70
C GLU A 219 8.02 2.42 15.62
N ASP A 220 7.94 2.73 16.92
CA ASP A 220 8.91 2.27 17.91
C ASP A 220 8.93 0.72 17.93
N PRO A 221 10.12 0.09 17.91
CA PRO A 221 10.23 -1.37 17.90
C PRO A 221 9.51 -2.07 19.07
N ASP A 222 9.40 -1.42 20.23
CA ASP A 222 8.67 -1.99 21.37
C ASP A 222 7.16 -1.92 21.15
N VAL A 223 6.67 -0.82 20.57
CA VAL A 223 5.25 -0.65 20.21
C VAL A 223 4.85 -1.70 19.18
N LEU A 224 5.66 -1.87 18.13
CA LEU A 224 5.40 -2.85 17.09
C LEU A 224 5.50 -4.30 17.59
N ALA A 225 6.43 -4.59 18.51
CA ALA A 225 6.54 -5.91 19.12
C ALA A 225 5.31 -6.24 19.98
N LEU A 226 4.83 -5.31 20.80
CA LEU A 226 3.60 -5.47 21.58
C LEU A 226 2.37 -5.57 20.67
N SER A 227 2.29 -4.77 19.62
CA SER A 227 1.20 -4.86 18.63
C SER A 227 1.22 -6.22 17.93
N ALA A 228 2.39 -6.71 17.51
CA ALA A 228 2.55 -8.04 16.92
C ALA A 228 2.08 -9.14 17.87
N LEU A 229 2.47 -9.08 19.14
CA LEU A 229 2.08 -10.05 20.17
C LEU A 229 0.55 -10.07 20.35
N LEU A 230 -0.10 -8.91 20.45
CA LEU A 230 -1.55 -8.80 20.64
C LEU A 230 -2.34 -9.24 19.40
N HIS A 231 -1.82 -9.00 18.19
CA HIS A 231 -2.40 -9.55 16.97
C HIS A 231 -2.21 -11.06 16.86
N GLN A 232 -1.03 -11.57 17.24
CA GLN A 232 -0.79 -13.03 17.32
C GLN A 232 -1.77 -13.68 18.30
N GLN A 233 -2.01 -13.05 19.45
CA GLN A 233 -2.96 -13.55 20.45
C GLN A 233 -4.42 -13.49 19.94
N SER A 234 -4.71 -12.55 19.05
CA SER A 234 -6.03 -12.39 18.40
C SER A 234 -6.16 -13.17 17.09
N LYS A 235 -5.16 -14.00 16.72
CA LYS A 235 -5.18 -14.78 15.49
C LYS A 235 -6.42 -15.68 15.42
N ASN A 236 -7.01 -15.78 14.25
CA ASN A 236 -8.25 -16.49 13.98
C ASN A 236 -9.51 -15.88 14.62
N GLN A 237 -9.42 -14.78 15.34
CA GLN A 237 -10.59 -14.03 15.81
C GLN A 237 -11.16 -13.19 14.68
N THR A 238 -12.48 -13.17 14.57
CA THR A 238 -13.19 -12.41 13.52
C THR A 238 -13.07 -10.91 13.75
N ILE A 239 -12.77 -10.17 12.70
CA ILE A 239 -12.80 -8.70 12.69
C ILE A 239 -14.25 -8.27 12.77
N LEU A 240 -14.61 -7.60 13.86
CA LEU A 240 -15.95 -7.14 14.12
C LEU A 240 -15.89 -5.82 14.88
N LEU A 241 -15.92 -4.70 14.16
CA LEU A 241 -15.89 -3.38 14.75
C LEU A 241 -17.32 -2.93 15.10
N ARG A 242 -17.52 -2.57 16.36
CA ARG A 242 -18.82 -2.08 16.84
C ARG A 242 -18.62 -0.81 17.68
N PRO A 243 -19.15 0.34 17.24
CA PRO A 243 -19.17 1.53 18.07
C PRO A 243 -20.20 1.35 19.21
N ASN A 244 -19.92 1.96 20.36
CA ASN A 244 -20.92 2.12 21.37
C ASN A 244 -22.08 3.01 20.90
N ALA A 245 -23.28 2.84 21.44
CA ALA A 245 -24.45 3.59 21.01
C ALA A 245 -24.25 5.11 21.03
N THR A 246 -23.53 5.61 22.04
CA THR A 246 -23.22 7.03 22.22
C THR A 246 -22.16 7.59 21.29
N GLN A 247 -21.47 6.70 20.55
CA GLN A 247 -20.35 7.04 19.65
C GLN A 247 -20.67 6.79 18.17
N LYS A 248 -21.87 6.26 17.91
CA LYS A 248 -22.26 5.76 16.58
C LYS A 248 -22.19 6.84 15.50
N GLU A 249 -22.63 8.06 15.81
CA GLU A 249 -22.64 9.18 14.86
C GLU A 249 -21.21 9.60 14.47
N GLU A 250 -20.36 9.84 15.46
CA GLU A 250 -18.97 10.24 15.22
C GLU A 250 -18.21 9.13 14.48
N TRP A 251 -18.41 7.88 14.88
CA TRP A 251 -17.80 6.73 14.23
C TRP A 251 -18.24 6.62 12.74
N GLN A 252 -19.53 6.81 12.45
CA GLN A 252 -20.04 6.77 11.09
C GLN A 252 -19.47 7.90 10.24
N LYS A 253 -19.32 9.09 10.81
CA LYS A 253 -18.68 10.22 10.13
C LYS A 253 -17.23 9.92 9.75
N GLU A 254 -16.46 9.34 10.68
CA GLU A 254 -15.07 8.96 10.40
C GLU A 254 -14.99 7.83 9.34
N LEU A 255 -15.92 6.88 9.37
CA LEU A 255 -16.00 5.81 8.37
C LEU A 255 -16.30 6.35 6.97
N ASN A 256 -17.26 7.27 6.85
CA ASN A 256 -17.59 7.90 5.57
C ASN A 256 -16.41 8.69 5.00
N ALA A 257 -15.71 9.45 5.86
CA ALA A 257 -14.51 10.16 5.44
C ALA A 257 -13.40 9.21 4.97
N GLY A 258 -13.23 8.05 5.61
CA GLY A 258 -12.31 7.00 5.15
C GLY A 258 -12.70 6.42 3.79
N ALA A 259 -13.99 6.24 3.54
CA ALA A 259 -14.50 5.80 2.24
C ALA A 259 -14.21 6.82 1.13
N GLU A 260 -14.43 8.10 1.40
CA GLU A 260 -14.12 9.19 0.46
C GLU A 260 -12.62 9.23 0.13
N LEU A 261 -11.75 9.14 1.13
CA LEU A 261 -10.30 9.09 0.96
C LEU A 261 -9.86 7.87 0.12
N PHE A 262 -10.49 6.71 0.32
CA PHE A 262 -10.17 5.49 -0.43
C PHE A 262 -10.54 5.61 -1.91
N MET A 263 -11.57 6.38 -2.25
CA MET A 263 -12.02 6.63 -3.62
C MET A 263 -11.33 7.85 -4.28
N GLN A 264 -10.70 8.71 -3.49
CA GLN A 264 -10.10 9.94 -3.97
C GLN A 264 -8.84 9.67 -4.79
N ARG A 265 -8.79 10.19 -6.04
CA ARG A 265 -7.53 10.24 -6.82
C ARG A 265 -6.57 11.23 -6.20
N MET A 266 -5.29 10.85 -6.12
CA MET A 266 -4.27 11.67 -5.46
C MET A 266 -2.89 11.54 -6.09
N GLY A 267 -2.04 12.52 -5.79
CA GLY A 267 -0.64 12.55 -6.19
C GLY A 267 -0.42 12.75 -7.69
N ARG A 268 0.85 12.76 -8.09
CA ARG A 268 1.22 12.87 -9.50
C ARG A 268 0.77 11.69 -10.34
N MET A 269 0.64 10.51 -9.74
CA MET A 269 0.14 9.33 -10.43
C MET A 269 -1.37 9.36 -10.63
N ASN A 270 -2.09 10.31 -10.03
CA ASN A 270 -3.54 10.47 -10.13
C ASN A 270 -4.31 9.16 -9.87
N LEU A 271 -3.92 8.42 -8.87
CA LEU A 271 -4.50 7.13 -8.51
C LEU A 271 -5.25 7.19 -7.20
N ALA A 272 -6.35 6.43 -7.10
CA ALA A 272 -7.07 6.14 -5.88
C ALA A 272 -6.77 4.71 -5.40
N CYS A 273 -7.04 4.42 -4.12
CA CYS A 273 -6.89 3.07 -3.58
C CYS A 273 -7.78 2.05 -4.31
N THR A 274 -9.00 2.46 -4.72
CA THR A 274 -9.95 1.66 -5.50
C THR A 274 -9.39 1.16 -6.82
N HIS A 275 -8.51 1.93 -7.47
CA HIS A 275 -7.93 1.52 -8.75
C HIS A 275 -7.11 0.23 -8.63
N CYS A 276 -6.40 0.06 -7.52
CA CYS A 276 -5.67 -1.18 -7.24
C CYS A 276 -6.57 -2.18 -6.51
N HIS A 277 -7.14 -1.81 -5.37
CA HIS A 277 -7.74 -2.73 -4.41
C HIS A 277 -9.21 -3.13 -4.70
N ASP A 278 -9.84 -2.55 -5.73
CA ASP A 278 -11.16 -2.97 -6.23
C ASP A 278 -11.12 -3.38 -7.71
N GLN A 279 -10.47 -2.56 -8.55
CA GLN A 279 -10.58 -2.70 -10.00
C GLN A 279 -9.51 -3.62 -10.61
N ASN A 280 -8.38 -3.82 -9.92
CA ASN A 280 -7.22 -4.53 -10.46
C ASN A 280 -6.68 -5.62 -9.52
N ILE A 281 -7.55 -6.19 -8.65
CA ILE A 281 -7.21 -7.33 -7.79
C ILE A 281 -6.72 -8.50 -8.65
N GLY A 282 -5.66 -9.18 -8.20
CA GLY A 282 -5.05 -10.30 -8.88
C GLY A 282 -4.09 -9.93 -10.00
N LYS A 283 -4.08 -8.67 -10.45
CA LYS A 283 -3.07 -8.20 -11.41
C LYS A 283 -1.70 -8.04 -10.76
N LYS A 284 -0.68 -8.06 -11.57
CA LYS A 284 0.72 -7.91 -11.14
C LYS A 284 1.18 -6.46 -11.32
N MET A 285 1.77 -5.93 -10.26
CA MET A 285 2.52 -4.69 -10.28
C MET A 285 3.97 -5.03 -9.88
N GLN A 286 4.84 -5.10 -10.85
CA GLN A 286 6.17 -5.73 -10.72
C GLN A 286 6.04 -7.17 -10.20
N ALA A 287 6.69 -7.51 -9.09
CA ALA A 287 6.67 -8.85 -8.52
C ALA A 287 5.51 -9.10 -7.55
N ASP A 288 4.73 -8.07 -7.21
CA ASP A 288 3.64 -8.17 -6.24
C ASP A 288 2.29 -8.37 -6.93
N ILE A 289 1.45 -9.23 -6.37
CA ILE A 289 0.06 -9.40 -6.78
C ILE A 289 -0.80 -8.42 -5.98
N ILE A 290 -1.64 -7.67 -6.68
CA ILE A 290 -2.55 -6.71 -6.06
C ILE A 290 -3.64 -7.46 -5.30
N SER A 291 -3.72 -7.22 -3.99
CA SER A 291 -4.74 -7.78 -3.09
C SER A 291 -5.93 -6.82 -2.92
N PRO A 292 -7.05 -7.26 -2.31
CA PRO A 292 -8.16 -6.39 -1.95
C PRO A 292 -7.83 -5.32 -0.90
N GLY A 293 -6.63 -5.35 -0.32
CA GLY A 293 -6.21 -4.38 0.69
C GLY A 293 -6.83 -4.61 2.08
N HIS A 294 -7.32 -5.82 2.38
CA HIS A 294 -7.84 -6.16 3.69
C HIS A 294 -6.70 -6.27 4.72
N PRO A 295 -6.73 -5.50 5.81
CA PRO A 295 -5.62 -5.42 6.75
C PRO A 295 -5.66 -6.53 7.82
N THR A 296 -5.88 -7.77 7.40
CA THR A 296 -5.96 -8.95 8.29
C THR A 296 -4.61 -9.36 8.86
N GLY A 297 -3.52 -9.02 8.18
CA GLY A 297 -2.17 -9.48 8.48
C GLY A 297 -1.28 -8.51 9.24
N PHE A 298 -1.78 -7.34 9.65
CA PHE A 298 -0.97 -6.32 10.34
C PHE A 298 -0.77 -6.64 11.83
N PRO A 299 0.35 -6.12 12.42
CA PRO A 299 1.48 -5.47 11.76
C PRO A 299 2.23 -6.45 10.84
N ILE A 300 2.90 -5.93 9.81
CA ILE A 300 3.60 -6.77 8.83
C ILE A 300 5.12 -6.67 9.00
N PHE A 301 5.82 -7.80 8.85
CA PHE A 301 7.26 -7.78 8.55
C PHE A 301 7.43 -7.72 7.04
N LYS A 302 8.00 -6.64 6.54
CA LYS A 302 8.22 -6.48 5.11
C LYS A 302 9.69 -6.69 4.77
N MET A 303 9.97 -7.65 3.87
CA MET A 303 11.32 -8.07 3.54
C MET A 303 12.20 -6.91 3.05
N ASN A 304 11.64 -6.01 2.24
CA ASN A 304 12.38 -4.84 1.77
C ASN A 304 12.57 -3.74 2.84
N TRP A 305 11.83 -3.78 3.94
CA TRP A 305 12.04 -2.91 5.10
C TRP A 305 13.01 -3.53 6.12
N GLN A 306 13.20 -4.85 6.07
CA GLN A 306 13.93 -5.63 7.08
C GLN A 306 13.44 -5.33 8.51
N SER A 307 12.17 -5.01 8.66
CA SER A 307 11.55 -4.68 9.94
C SER A 307 10.04 -4.86 9.92
N MET A 308 9.47 -4.92 11.12
CA MET A 308 8.04 -4.74 11.31
C MET A 308 7.60 -3.34 10.90
N GLY A 309 6.33 -3.19 10.52
CA GLY A 309 5.69 -1.91 10.28
C GLY A 309 4.20 -1.97 10.51
N SER A 310 3.65 -0.86 10.99
CA SER A 310 2.22 -0.68 11.20
C SER A 310 1.46 -0.51 9.88
N ILE A 311 0.13 -0.51 9.96
CA ILE A 311 -0.74 -0.14 8.84
C ILE A 311 -0.50 1.33 8.41
N ASP A 312 -0.20 2.22 9.35
CA ASP A 312 0.18 3.61 9.04
C ASP A 312 1.35 3.68 8.09
N ARG A 313 2.43 2.97 8.41
CA ARG A 313 3.62 2.91 7.56
C ARG A 313 3.28 2.39 6.18
N ARG A 314 2.40 1.39 6.07
CA ARG A 314 1.99 0.82 4.78
C ARG A 314 1.16 1.79 3.97
N ILE A 315 0.17 2.46 4.56
CA ILE A 315 -0.65 3.46 3.88
C ILE A 315 0.22 4.63 3.40
N ARG A 316 1.10 5.16 4.26
CA ARG A 316 2.05 6.24 3.91
C ARG A 316 2.99 5.83 2.76
N ALA A 317 3.40 4.55 2.71
CA ALA A 317 4.17 4.02 1.58
C ALA A 317 3.34 4.00 0.28
N CYS A 318 2.03 3.79 0.33
CA CYS A 318 1.14 3.94 -0.83
C CYS A 318 1.05 5.40 -1.29
N TYR A 319 0.89 6.36 -0.36
CA TYR A 319 0.93 7.80 -0.69
C TYR A 319 2.23 8.17 -1.39
N SER A 320 3.37 7.71 -0.86
CA SER A 320 4.68 7.89 -1.50
C SER A 320 4.72 7.24 -2.91
N GLY A 321 4.15 6.04 -3.05
CA GLY A 321 4.11 5.31 -4.32
C GLY A 321 3.30 6.02 -5.40
N VAL A 322 2.21 6.70 -5.04
CA VAL A 322 1.42 7.52 -5.96
C VAL A 322 1.91 8.97 -6.04
N GLN A 323 3.02 9.28 -5.36
CA GLN A 323 3.64 10.60 -5.31
C GLN A 323 2.67 11.70 -4.81
N ALA A 324 1.89 11.39 -3.78
CA ALA A 324 1.06 12.33 -3.05
C ALA A 324 1.76 12.88 -1.82
N ASP A 325 1.28 14.00 -1.32
CA ASP A 325 1.70 14.54 -0.01
C ASP A 325 1.39 13.51 1.07
N ILE A 326 2.42 13.12 1.81
CA ILE A 326 2.32 12.02 2.79
C ILE A 326 1.74 12.56 4.09
N PRO A 327 0.59 12.04 4.57
CA PRO A 327 0.02 12.47 5.84
C PRO A 327 0.95 12.13 7.01
N PRO A 328 0.98 12.94 8.09
CA PRO A 328 1.72 12.63 9.30
C PRO A 328 1.30 11.28 9.90
N ALA A 329 2.25 10.56 10.51
CA ALA A 329 1.94 9.35 11.25
C ALA A 329 0.93 9.65 12.38
N GLY A 330 -0.03 8.76 12.59
CA GLY A 330 -1.09 8.94 13.59
C GLY A 330 -2.13 10.00 13.23
N SER A 331 -2.10 10.57 12.04
CA SER A 331 -3.07 11.59 11.63
C SER A 331 -4.50 11.03 11.55
N ARG A 332 -5.49 11.92 11.69
CA ARG A 332 -6.90 11.58 11.55
C ARG A 332 -7.19 10.90 10.21
N GLU A 333 -6.58 11.38 9.13
CA GLU A 333 -6.70 10.81 7.78
C GLU A 333 -6.30 9.33 7.75
N LEU A 334 -5.17 8.97 8.35
CA LEU A 334 -4.71 7.58 8.42
C LEU A 334 -5.65 6.70 9.25
N ARG A 335 -6.20 7.22 10.35
CA ARG A 335 -7.19 6.48 11.18
C ARG A 335 -8.51 6.27 10.44
N GLN A 336 -8.97 7.25 9.67
CA GLN A 336 -10.16 7.14 8.81
C GLN A 336 -9.97 6.06 7.75
N LEU A 337 -8.83 6.06 7.07
CA LEU A 337 -8.50 5.01 6.10
C LEU A 337 -8.39 3.64 6.76
N GLU A 338 -7.72 3.53 7.90
CA GLU A 338 -7.61 2.27 8.64
C GLU A 338 -8.99 1.74 9.04
N LEU A 339 -9.86 2.60 9.57
CA LEU A 339 -11.23 2.23 9.92
C LEU A 339 -11.98 1.68 8.70
N PHE A 340 -11.95 2.39 7.60
CA PHE A 340 -12.61 1.96 6.37
C PHE A 340 -12.04 0.63 5.85
N LEU A 341 -10.73 0.45 5.83
CA LEU A 341 -10.07 -0.80 5.41
C LEU A 341 -10.45 -1.98 6.32
N LYS A 342 -10.53 -1.77 7.64
CA LYS A 342 -10.96 -2.79 8.60
C LYS A 342 -12.44 -3.14 8.42
N MET A 343 -13.30 -2.16 8.13
CA MET A 343 -14.71 -2.41 7.82
C MET A 343 -14.90 -3.20 6.52
N ARG A 344 -14.07 -2.95 5.50
CA ARG A 344 -14.03 -3.78 4.29
C ARG A 344 -13.64 -5.23 4.57
N ALA A 345 -12.86 -5.46 5.62
CA ALA A 345 -12.41 -6.78 6.07
C ALA A 345 -13.34 -7.39 7.14
N GLU A 346 -14.49 -6.79 7.42
CA GLU A 346 -15.43 -7.32 8.40
C GLU A 346 -15.85 -8.74 8.05
N GLY A 347 -15.86 -9.62 9.03
CA GLY A 347 -16.13 -11.04 8.85
C GLY A 347 -14.91 -11.90 8.52
N LEU A 348 -13.78 -11.30 8.10
CA LEU A 348 -12.51 -12.01 7.98
C LEU A 348 -11.84 -12.17 9.36
N SER A 349 -10.98 -13.17 9.47
CA SER A 349 -10.20 -13.39 10.69
C SER A 349 -8.89 -12.61 10.66
N ILE A 350 -8.39 -12.24 11.84
CA ILE A 350 -7.03 -11.75 12.01
C ILE A 350 -6.05 -12.87 11.64
N GLU A 351 -5.11 -12.56 10.78
CA GLU A 351 -4.05 -13.47 10.31
C GLU A 351 -2.67 -13.06 10.79
N GLY A 352 -2.55 -11.80 11.22
CA GLY A 352 -1.28 -11.21 11.62
C GLY A 352 -0.76 -11.64 12.99
N PRO A 353 0.51 -11.32 13.22
CA PRO A 353 1.41 -10.61 12.29
C PRO A 353 1.83 -11.48 11.10
N SER A 354 2.11 -10.87 9.95
CA SER A 354 2.39 -11.63 8.73
C SER A 354 3.58 -11.09 7.93
N LEU A 355 4.18 -11.97 7.10
CA LEU A 355 5.26 -11.60 6.18
C LEU A 355 4.71 -10.94 4.91
N ARG A 356 5.48 -10.00 4.37
CA ARG A 356 5.28 -9.44 3.03
C ARG A 356 6.64 -9.23 2.36
N ARG A 357 6.66 -9.28 1.03
CA ARG A 357 7.85 -9.07 0.22
C ARG A 357 8.43 -7.66 0.35
#